data_794283f4b964cfed980ab87176d69c00
#
_entry.id   794283f4b964cfed980ab87176d69c00
#
_cell.length_a   1.000
_cell.length_b   1.000
_cell.length_c   1.000
_cell.angle_alpha   90.00
_cell.angle_beta   90.00
_cell.angle_gamma   90.00
#
_symmetry.space_group_name_H-M   'P 1'
#
loop_
_entity.id
_entity.type
_entity.pdbx_description
1 polymer ?
#
loop_
_entity_poly.entity_id
_entity_poly.type
_entity_poly.pdbx_seq_one_letter_code
_entity_poly.pdbx_strand_id
1 'polypeptide(L)'
;WPFSRNEKPKQFLDFFGTGRSLLQMTIDRFRPVVPIENILIVTNVAYRELVLEQIPDLRSNQVLCEPARRNTAPCIAYAVARIKSMSKGSHANIVVAASDHLILQEDVFRDVIAKCFSFIEKNDALVTLGMKPTRPETGYGYIQMGDEVSGEAMCKVKAFTEKPNLDLAEKFVESGDFLWNSGIFIWNL
;
A
#
# COMPACT_ATOMS: atom_id res chain seq x y z
N TRP A 1 -2.15 0.14 21.68
CA TRP A 1 -1.83 0.28 23.09
C TRP A 1 -2.13 -1.01 23.85
N PRO A 2 -1.25 -1.54 24.67
CA PRO A 2 -0.01 -0.94 25.19
C PRO A 2 1.25 -1.20 24.34
N PHE A 3 1.19 -2.00 23.27
CA PHE A 3 2.36 -2.48 22.52
C PHE A 3 3.00 -1.40 21.65
N SER A 4 2.19 -0.64 20.89
CA SER A 4 2.70 0.42 20.03
C SER A 4 2.93 1.71 20.82
N ARG A 5 4.16 2.27 20.72
CA ARG A 5 4.57 3.52 21.35
C ARG A 5 5.28 4.41 20.33
N ASN A 6 5.47 5.70 20.68
CA ASN A 6 6.14 6.65 19.78
C ASN A 6 7.57 6.23 19.46
N GLU A 7 8.30 5.64 20.42
CA GLU A 7 9.67 5.18 20.22
C GLU A 7 9.75 3.93 19.34
N LYS A 8 8.71 3.08 19.38
CA LYS A 8 8.61 1.86 18.59
C LYS A 8 7.17 1.64 18.12
N PRO A 9 6.76 2.29 17.00
CA PRO A 9 5.45 2.12 16.40
C PRO A 9 5.17 0.70 15.92
N LYS A 10 3.90 0.39 15.68
CA LYS A 10 3.40 -0.96 15.37
C LYS A 10 4.14 -1.65 14.21
N GLN A 11 4.51 -0.91 13.17
CA GLN A 11 5.22 -1.48 12.01
C GLN A 11 6.59 -2.09 12.33
N PHE A 12 7.20 -1.70 13.45
CA PHE A 12 8.49 -2.23 13.92
C PHE A 12 8.36 -3.36 14.96
N LEU A 13 7.12 -3.80 15.24
CA LEU A 13 6.83 -4.84 16.21
C LEU A 13 6.56 -6.18 15.52
N ASP A 14 7.03 -7.26 16.15
CA ASP A 14 6.59 -8.61 15.84
C ASP A 14 5.26 -8.87 16.59
N PHE A 15 4.14 -8.62 15.92
CA PHE A 15 2.81 -8.81 16.47
C PHE A 15 2.37 -10.26 16.56
N PHE A 16 2.96 -11.11 15.72
CA PHE A 16 2.48 -12.47 15.50
C PHE A 16 3.43 -13.54 16.05
N GLY A 17 4.54 -13.14 16.68
CA GLY A 17 5.54 -14.07 17.22
C GLY A 17 6.28 -14.85 16.13
N THR A 18 6.39 -14.26 14.94
CA THR A 18 7.06 -14.89 13.78
C THR A 18 8.55 -14.64 13.72
N GLY A 19 9.09 -13.84 14.62
CA GLY A 19 10.46 -13.32 14.55
C GLY A 19 10.61 -12.17 13.54
N ARG A 20 9.51 -11.68 12.94
CA ARG A 20 9.50 -10.63 11.92
C ARG A 20 8.55 -9.50 12.30
N SER A 21 9.00 -8.24 12.15
CA SER A 21 8.12 -7.09 12.29
C SER A 21 7.17 -6.96 11.07
N LEU A 22 6.11 -6.17 11.21
CA LEU A 22 5.17 -5.91 10.10
C LEU A 22 5.89 -5.28 8.90
N LEU A 23 6.85 -4.38 9.15
CA LEU A 23 7.69 -3.80 8.10
C LEU A 23 8.50 -4.89 7.37
N GLN A 24 9.18 -5.76 8.11
CA GLN A 24 9.93 -6.86 7.53
C GLN A 24 9.03 -7.80 6.71
N MET A 25 7.88 -8.19 7.25
CA MET A 25 6.91 -9.03 6.53
C MET A 25 6.43 -8.35 5.24
N THR A 26 6.25 -7.03 5.26
CA THR A 26 5.85 -6.28 4.06
C THR A 26 6.96 -6.30 3.01
N ILE A 27 8.21 -6.06 3.38
CA ILE A 27 9.36 -6.12 2.47
C ILE A 27 9.51 -7.54 1.90
N ASP A 28 9.48 -8.57 2.74
CA ASP A 28 9.63 -9.98 2.32
C ASP A 28 8.55 -10.37 1.29
N ARG A 29 7.33 -9.88 1.46
CA ARG A 29 6.21 -10.10 0.53
C ARG A 29 6.45 -9.51 -0.84
N PHE A 30 7.10 -8.33 -0.92
CA PHE A 30 7.38 -7.66 -2.19
C PHE A 30 8.66 -8.13 -2.87
N ARG A 31 9.64 -8.67 -2.15
CA ARG A 31 10.94 -9.10 -2.73
C ARG A 31 10.84 -10.01 -3.96
N PRO A 32 9.87 -10.94 -4.07
CA PRO A 32 9.75 -11.77 -5.28
C PRO A 32 9.28 -11.02 -6.53
N VAL A 33 8.66 -9.85 -6.37
CA VAL A 33 8.09 -9.05 -7.48
C VAL A 33 8.77 -7.71 -7.68
N VAL A 34 9.49 -7.21 -6.66
CA VAL A 34 10.22 -5.93 -6.70
C VAL A 34 11.64 -6.12 -6.14
N PRO A 35 12.69 -5.94 -6.95
CA PRO A 35 14.07 -6.00 -6.47
C PRO A 35 14.30 -5.04 -5.30
N ILE A 36 15.12 -5.44 -4.32
CA ILE A 36 15.33 -4.66 -3.09
C ILE A 36 15.86 -3.25 -3.37
N GLU A 37 16.67 -3.07 -4.40
CA GLU A 37 17.21 -1.79 -4.84
C GLU A 37 16.12 -0.82 -5.34
N ASN A 38 14.94 -1.31 -5.69
CA ASN A 38 13.78 -0.53 -6.13
C ASN A 38 12.74 -0.31 -5.01
N ILE A 39 13.00 -0.80 -3.80
CA ILE A 39 12.13 -0.56 -2.65
C ILE A 39 12.56 0.73 -1.95
N LEU A 40 11.63 1.66 -1.78
CA LEU A 40 11.80 2.88 -1.02
C LEU A 40 10.91 2.85 0.23
N ILE A 41 11.46 3.21 1.37
CA ILE A 41 10.71 3.38 2.61
C ILE A 41 10.57 4.86 2.91
N VAL A 42 9.34 5.35 3.00
CA VAL A 42 9.06 6.73 3.42
C VAL A 42 8.66 6.72 4.88
N THR A 43 9.36 7.48 5.68
CA THR A 43 9.17 7.50 7.13
C THR A 43 9.52 8.86 7.74
N ASN A 44 9.40 8.97 9.05
CA ASN A 44 9.92 10.10 9.81
C ASN A 44 11.40 9.91 10.12
N VAL A 45 12.15 11.01 10.24
CA VAL A 45 13.59 11.00 10.58
C VAL A 45 13.89 10.21 11.86
N ALA A 46 13.00 10.25 12.86
CA ALA A 46 13.13 9.53 14.12
C ALA A 46 13.16 7.99 13.96
N TYR A 47 12.64 7.46 12.86
CA TYR A 47 12.54 6.01 12.62
C TYR A 47 13.54 5.52 11.58
N ARG A 48 14.35 6.40 11.02
CA ARG A 48 15.29 6.04 9.97
C ARG A 48 16.24 4.91 10.37
N GLU A 49 16.83 5.03 11.55
CA GLU A 49 17.78 4.03 12.05
C GLU A 49 17.08 2.69 12.34
N LEU A 50 15.85 2.71 12.88
CA LEU A 50 15.05 1.50 13.07
C LEU A 50 14.75 0.76 11.75
N VAL A 51 14.49 1.52 10.66
CA VAL A 51 14.30 0.91 9.33
C VAL A 51 15.59 0.23 8.87
N LEU A 52 16.74 0.91 8.95
CA LEU A 52 18.03 0.38 8.51
C LEU A 52 18.49 -0.81 9.37
N GLU A 53 18.20 -0.80 10.67
CA GLU A 53 18.47 -1.91 11.58
C GLU A 53 17.64 -3.15 11.19
N GLN A 54 16.35 -2.96 10.92
CA GLN A 54 15.44 -4.07 10.62
C GLN A 54 15.58 -4.61 9.19
N ILE A 55 16.00 -3.76 8.26
CA ILE A 55 16.18 -4.14 6.85
C ILE A 55 17.63 -3.80 6.42
N PRO A 56 18.63 -4.58 6.83
CA PRO A 56 20.04 -4.25 6.59
C PRO A 56 20.43 -4.26 5.09
N ASP A 57 19.62 -4.86 4.22
CA ASP A 57 19.84 -4.85 2.77
C ASP A 57 19.46 -3.52 2.11
N LEU A 58 18.75 -2.63 2.81
CA LEU A 58 18.43 -1.31 2.30
C LEU A 58 19.64 -0.37 2.38
N ARG A 59 19.86 0.36 1.31
CA ARG A 59 20.83 1.46 1.32
C ARG A 59 20.21 2.69 2.00
N SER A 60 21.04 3.47 2.64
CA SER A 60 20.64 4.69 3.35
C SER A 60 19.80 5.67 2.50
N ASN A 61 20.05 5.74 1.18
CA ASN A 61 19.31 6.60 0.25
C ASN A 61 17.95 6.06 -0.19
N GLN A 62 17.60 4.85 0.21
CA GLN A 62 16.28 4.23 0.01
C GLN A 62 15.31 4.54 1.16
N VAL A 63 15.82 5.06 2.28
CA VAL A 63 15.00 5.51 3.40
C VAL A 63 14.78 7.01 3.29
N LEU A 64 13.59 7.39 2.84
CA LEU A 64 13.18 8.77 2.61
C LEU A 64 12.52 9.32 3.88
N CYS A 65 13.10 10.37 4.44
CA CYS A 65 12.54 11.02 5.62
C CYS A 65 11.68 12.20 5.20
N GLU A 66 10.40 12.15 5.56
CA GLU A 66 9.47 13.26 5.30
C GLU A 66 9.88 14.49 6.14
N PRO A 67 9.88 15.69 5.55
CA PRO A 67 10.15 16.93 6.31
C PRO A 67 9.00 17.27 7.28
N ALA A 68 7.77 16.81 6.99
CA ALA A 68 6.59 17.01 7.83
C ALA A 68 5.58 15.88 7.59
N ARG A 69 4.89 15.45 8.65
CA ARG A 69 3.80 14.46 8.55
C ARG A 69 2.55 15.12 7.97
N ARG A 70 2.19 14.80 6.72
CA ARG A 70 1.07 15.39 5.98
C ARG A 70 0.14 14.34 5.38
N ASN A 71 0.02 13.16 6.01
CA ASN A 71 -0.79 12.04 5.54
C ASN A 71 -0.27 11.42 4.23
N THR A 72 -1.09 10.57 3.60
CA THR A 72 -0.67 9.66 2.53
C THR A 72 -0.29 10.36 1.22
N ALA A 73 -1.10 11.30 0.74
CA ALA A 73 -0.88 11.90 -0.59
C ALA A 73 0.45 12.69 -0.70
N PRO A 74 0.81 13.58 0.23
CA PRO A 74 2.12 14.23 0.22
C PRO A 74 3.30 13.26 0.40
N CYS A 75 3.13 12.19 1.20
CA CYS A 75 4.11 11.13 1.36
C CYS A 75 4.40 10.44 0.00
N ILE A 76 3.36 10.05 -0.72
CA ILE A 76 3.47 9.46 -2.05
C ILE A 76 4.11 10.44 -3.03
N ALA A 77 3.66 11.70 -3.05
CA ALA A 77 4.22 12.73 -3.94
C ALA A 77 5.72 12.94 -3.71
N TYR A 78 6.16 12.90 -2.46
CA TYR A 78 7.58 12.99 -2.10
C TYR A 78 8.39 11.80 -2.65
N ALA A 79 7.88 10.57 -2.48
CA ALA A 79 8.49 9.37 -3.04
C ALA A 79 8.55 9.41 -4.57
N VAL A 80 7.45 9.79 -5.22
CA VAL A 80 7.35 9.92 -6.68
C VAL A 80 8.35 10.94 -7.22
N ALA A 81 8.46 12.12 -6.60
CA ALA A 81 9.45 13.12 -6.97
C ALA A 81 10.88 12.57 -6.88
N ARG A 82 11.16 11.76 -5.85
CA ARG A 82 12.44 11.09 -5.69
C ARG A 82 12.69 10.06 -6.78
N ILE A 83 11.72 9.19 -7.06
CA ILE A 83 11.81 8.19 -8.15
C ILE A 83 12.07 8.89 -9.48
N LYS A 84 11.31 9.94 -9.79
CA LYS A 84 11.46 10.73 -11.02
C LYS A 84 12.85 11.30 -11.19
N SER A 85 13.46 11.80 -10.10
CA SER A 85 14.82 12.31 -10.12
C SER A 85 15.88 11.22 -10.33
N MET A 86 15.59 9.98 -9.90
CA MET A 86 16.52 8.83 -10.04
C MET A 86 16.39 8.14 -11.40
N SER A 87 15.18 8.04 -11.94
CA SER A 87 14.89 7.33 -13.19
C SER A 87 15.34 8.07 -14.45
N LYS A 88 15.78 9.33 -14.33
CA LYS A 88 16.22 10.17 -15.46
C LYS A 88 15.23 10.19 -16.63
N GLY A 89 13.93 10.10 -16.35
CA GLY A 89 12.86 10.13 -17.35
C GLY A 89 12.50 8.76 -17.96
N SER A 90 13.05 7.65 -17.45
CA SER A 90 12.56 6.32 -17.82
C SER A 90 11.22 6.04 -17.12
N HIS A 91 10.34 5.28 -17.79
CA HIS A 91 9.09 4.82 -17.20
C HIS A 91 9.34 3.90 -16.00
N ALA A 92 8.53 4.05 -14.97
CA ALA A 92 8.59 3.22 -13.78
C ALA A 92 7.18 2.81 -13.34
N ASN A 93 6.95 1.52 -13.19
CA ASN A 93 5.76 1.02 -12.54
C ASN A 93 5.91 1.19 -11.03
N ILE A 94 4.94 1.81 -10.39
CA ILE A 94 4.95 2.11 -8.97
C ILE A 94 3.84 1.33 -8.27
N VAL A 95 4.19 0.70 -7.15
CA VAL A 95 3.22 0.21 -6.17
C VAL A 95 3.48 0.89 -4.83
N VAL A 96 2.45 1.42 -4.22
CA VAL A 96 2.47 1.99 -2.87
C VAL A 96 1.65 1.10 -1.95
N ALA A 97 2.21 0.75 -0.81
CA ALA A 97 1.56 -0.06 0.20
C ALA A 97 1.91 0.44 1.60
N ALA A 98 0.97 0.29 2.54
CA ALA A 98 1.26 0.50 3.96
C ALA A 98 2.19 -0.59 4.49
N SER A 99 3.06 -0.23 5.44
CA SER A 99 4.08 -1.13 6.01
C SER A 99 3.55 -2.00 7.17
N ASP A 100 2.25 -2.01 7.41
CA ASP A 100 1.64 -2.64 8.59
C ASP A 100 0.43 -3.53 8.27
N HIS A 101 0.25 -3.89 7.00
CA HIS A 101 -0.80 -4.81 6.59
C HIS A 101 -0.40 -6.26 6.80
N LEU A 102 -1.30 -7.03 7.41
CA LEU A 102 -1.23 -8.48 7.41
C LEU A 102 -1.91 -9.02 6.16
N ILE A 103 -1.16 -9.77 5.34
CA ILE A 103 -1.67 -10.48 4.17
C ILE A 103 -1.30 -11.94 4.33
N LEU A 104 -2.32 -12.80 4.43
CA LEU A 104 -2.13 -14.23 4.69
C LEU A 104 -1.85 -15.04 3.42
N GLN A 105 -2.49 -14.65 2.31
CA GLN A 105 -2.34 -15.32 1.01
C GLN A 105 -1.35 -14.54 0.15
N GLU A 106 -0.07 -14.60 0.50
CA GLU A 106 0.96 -13.79 -0.15
C GLU A 106 1.17 -14.14 -1.62
N ASP A 107 1.04 -15.41 -2.00
CA ASP A 107 1.16 -15.84 -3.40
C ASP A 107 0.04 -15.21 -4.26
N VAL A 108 -1.21 -15.29 -3.79
CA VAL A 108 -2.35 -14.65 -4.45
C VAL A 108 -2.17 -13.14 -4.54
N PHE A 109 -1.66 -12.53 -3.49
CA PHE A 109 -1.34 -11.10 -3.48
C PHE A 109 -0.30 -10.75 -4.55
N ARG A 110 0.79 -11.50 -4.65
CA ARG A 110 1.85 -11.29 -5.65
C ARG A 110 1.32 -11.44 -7.07
N ASP A 111 0.48 -12.44 -7.33
CA ASP A 111 -0.17 -12.64 -8.63
C ASP A 111 -1.05 -11.44 -9.02
N VAL A 112 -1.80 -10.90 -8.06
CA VAL A 112 -2.63 -9.70 -8.27
C VAL A 112 -1.75 -8.49 -8.60
N ILE A 113 -0.66 -8.26 -7.85
CA ILE A 113 0.28 -7.16 -8.13
C ILE A 113 0.90 -7.30 -9.53
N ALA A 114 1.33 -8.52 -9.91
CA ALA A 114 1.88 -8.77 -11.24
C ALA A 114 0.87 -8.48 -12.37
N LYS A 115 -0.40 -8.87 -12.19
CA LYS A 115 -1.49 -8.53 -13.12
C LYS A 115 -1.71 -7.02 -13.21
N CYS A 116 -1.69 -6.32 -12.07
CA CYS A 116 -1.81 -4.87 -12.06
C CYS A 116 -0.66 -4.20 -12.82
N PHE A 117 0.59 -4.64 -12.63
CA PHE A 117 1.73 -4.14 -13.39
C PHE A 117 1.55 -4.36 -14.90
N SER A 118 1.16 -5.58 -15.31
CA SER A 118 0.92 -5.89 -16.73
C SER A 118 -0.20 -5.04 -17.33
N PHE A 119 -1.21 -4.67 -16.54
CA PHE A 119 -2.31 -3.82 -16.97
C PHE A 119 -1.86 -2.38 -17.19
N ILE A 120 -1.14 -1.77 -16.22
CA ILE A 120 -0.71 -0.38 -16.30
C ILE A 120 0.38 -0.14 -17.35
N GLU A 121 1.12 -1.17 -17.76
CA GLU A 121 2.06 -1.07 -18.88
C GLU A 121 1.37 -0.80 -20.22
N LYS A 122 0.11 -1.20 -20.35
CA LYS A 122 -0.69 -1.07 -21.58
C LYS A 122 -1.76 0.01 -21.49
N ASN A 123 -2.04 0.50 -20.28
CA ASN A 123 -3.15 1.40 -20.00
C ASN A 123 -2.68 2.55 -19.10
N ASP A 124 -2.99 3.77 -19.49
CA ASP A 124 -2.80 4.94 -18.62
C ASP A 124 -3.90 4.94 -17.54
N ALA A 125 -3.59 4.30 -16.42
CA ALA A 125 -4.55 4.08 -15.36
C ALA A 125 -3.87 4.09 -13.97
N LEU A 126 -4.64 4.55 -12.96
CA LEU A 126 -4.32 4.36 -11.57
C LEU A 126 -5.18 3.21 -11.04
N VAL A 127 -4.53 2.14 -10.58
CA VAL A 127 -5.18 0.95 -10.04
C VAL A 127 -5.11 0.95 -8.52
N THR A 128 -6.17 0.50 -7.87
CA THR A 128 -6.19 0.26 -6.42
C THR A 128 -6.75 -1.13 -6.13
N LEU A 129 -6.33 -1.73 -5.01
CA LEU A 129 -6.85 -3.01 -4.57
C LEU A 129 -8.04 -2.80 -3.64
N GLY A 130 -9.16 -3.40 -4.00
CA GLY A 130 -10.36 -3.48 -3.17
C GLY A 130 -10.45 -4.82 -2.44
N MET A 131 -10.89 -4.78 -1.18
CA MET A 131 -11.10 -5.97 -0.34
C MET A 131 -12.60 -6.17 -0.12
N LYS A 132 -13.11 -7.39 -0.31
CA LYS A 132 -14.53 -7.67 -0.08
C LYS A 132 -14.88 -7.43 1.39
N PRO A 133 -15.86 -6.57 1.68
CA PRO A 133 -16.29 -6.32 3.05
C PRO A 133 -16.92 -7.57 3.68
N THR A 134 -16.61 -7.82 4.94
CA THR A 134 -17.21 -8.90 5.73
C THR A 134 -18.09 -8.37 6.86
N ARG A 135 -18.08 -7.06 7.08
CA ARG A 135 -18.87 -6.34 8.11
C ARG A 135 -18.96 -4.85 7.78
N PRO A 136 -19.88 -4.09 8.36
CA PRO A 136 -19.96 -2.64 8.18
C PRO A 136 -18.88 -1.92 9.02
N GLU A 137 -17.66 -1.81 8.48
CA GLU A 137 -16.52 -1.18 9.15
C GLU A 137 -16.52 0.33 8.91
N THR A 138 -16.54 1.13 9.97
CA THR A 138 -16.55 2.60 9.90
C THR A 138 -15.16 3.23 9.91
N GLY A 139 -14.12 2.45 10.19
CA GLY A 139 -12.73 2.90 10.22
C GLY A 139 -12.02 2.83 8.87
N TYR A 140 -12.66 2.28 7.84
CA TYR A 140 -12.09 2.08 6.50
C TYR A 140 -12.71 2.99 5.45
N GLY A 141 -11.95 3.25 4.39
CA GLY A 141 -12.48 3.80 3.16
C GLY A 141 -13.19 2.71 2.34
N TYR A 142 -14.20 3.11 1.59
CA TYR A 142 -14.96 2.25 0.67
C TYR A 142 -14.78 2.72 -0.77
N ILE A 143 -14.72 1.77 -1.69
CA ILE A 143 -14.62 1.98 -3.13
C ILE A 143 -15.90 1.43 -3.76
N GLN A 144 -16.69 2.29 -4.41
CA GLN A 144 -17.82 1.83 -5.21
C GLN A 144 -17.32 1.31 -6.56
N MET A 145 -17.67 0.07 -6.87
CA MET A 145 -17.38 -0.54 -8.16
C MET A 145 -18.27 0.06 -9.25
N GLY A 146 -17.68 0.30 -10.41
CA GLY A 146 -18.36 0.66 -11.64
C GLY A 146 -18.33 -0.47 -12.66
N ASP A 147 -18.32 -0.13 -13.94
CA ASP A 147 -18.32 -1.09 -15.05
C ASP A 147 -17.06 -1.98 -15.02
N GLU A 148 -17.24 -3.24 -15.40
CA GLU A 148 -16.14 -4.16 -15.61
C GLU A 148 -15.22 -3.69 -16.73
N VAL A 149 -13.92 -3.90 -16.57
CA VAL A 149 -12.93 -3.67 -17.63
C VAL A 149 -12.89 -4.93 -18.49
N SER A 150 -13.25 -4.79 -19.75
CA SER A 150 -13.38 -5.92 -20.69
C SER A 150 -12.09 -6.75 -20.78
N GLY A 151 -12.21 -8.05 -20.54
CA GLY A 151 -11.11 -9.00 -20.60
C GLY A 151 -10.20 -9.03 -19.37
N GLU A 152 -10.51 -8.25 -18.34
CA GLU A 152 -9.74 -8.17 -17.12
C GLU A 152 -10.58 -8.49 -15.87
N ALA A 153 -9.98 -9.03 -14.82
CA ALA A 153 -10.62 -9.21 -13.51
C ALA A 153 -10.59 -7.90 -12.70
N MET A 154 -11.02 -6.80 -13.32
CA MET A 154 -11.00 -5.45 -12.80
C MET A 154 -12.28 -4.70 -13.12
N CYS A 155 -12.61 -3.70 -12.31
CA CYS A 155 -13.70 -2.78 -12.58
C CYS A 155 -13.24 -1.33 -12.45
N LYS A 156 -13.95 -0.42 -13.10
CA LYS A 156 -13.74 1.02 -12.91
C LYS A 156 -14.14 1.41 -11.50
N VAL A 157 -13.46 2.40 -10.94
CA VAL A 157 -13.89 3.03 -9.69
C VAL A 157 -14.95 4.07 -10.01
N LYS A 158 -16.12 3.96 -9.37
CA LYS A 158 -17.20 4.94 -9.48
C LYS A 158 -17.08 6.05 -8.46
N ALA A 159 -16.75 5.70 -7.22
CA ALA A 159 -16.59 6.65 -6.12
C ALA A 159 -15.72 6.09 -4.99
N PHE A 160 -15.13 6.99 -4.20
CA PHE A 160 -14.53 6.71 -2.92
C PHE A 160 -15.35 7.36 -1.81
N THR A 161 -15.53 6.65 -0.70
CA THR A 161 -16.15 7.19 0.52
C THR A 161 -15.25 6.86 1.71
N GLU A 162 -14.72 7.86 2.35
CA GLU A 162 -13.79 7.68 3.48
C GLU A 162 -14.56 7.62 4.80
N LYS A 163 -14.37 6.55 5.55
CA LYS A 163 -14.86 6.37 6.93
C LYS A 163 -16.33 6.76 7.10
N PRO A 164 -17.28 6.06 6.44
CA PRO A 164 -18.70 6.36 6.53
C PRO A 164 -19.21 6.14 7.98
N ASN A 165 -20.38 6.70 8.30
CA ASN A 165 -21.10 6.31 9.51
C ASN A 165 -21.62 4.87 9.38
N LEU A 166 -22.11 4.29 10.49
CA LEU A 166 -22.55 2.90 10.54
C LEU A 166 -23.69 2.62 9.55
N ASP A 167 -24.72 3.46 9.53
CA ASP A 167 -25.90 3.29 8.66
C ASP A 167 -25.52 3.24 7.18
N LEU A 168 -24.54 4.04 6.78
CA LEU A 168 -24.03 4.06 5.41
C LEU A 168 -23.14 2.86 5.12
N ALA A 169 -22.29 2.46 6.10
CA ALA A 169 -21.46 1.26 5.96
C ALA A 169 -22.29 -0.02 5.82
N GLU A 170 -23.41 -0.14 6.55
CA GLU A 170 -24.35 -1.25 6.43
C GLU A 170 -24.94 -1.32 5.02
N LYS A 171 -25.42 -0.20 4.48
CA LYS A 171 -25.93 -0.09 3.12
C LYS A 171 -24.88 -0.47 2.07
N PHE A 172 -23.62 -0.08 2.27
CA PHE A 172 -22.53 -0.44 1.36
C PHE A 172 -22.26 -1.95 1.35
N VAL A 173 -22.33 -2.61 2.51
CA VAL A 173 -22.15 -4.06 2.60
C VAL A 173 -23.36 -4.79 1.98
N GLU A 174 -24.58 -4.34 2.25
CA GLU A 174 -25.83 -4.92 1.75
C GLU A 174 -25.95 -4.82 0.22
N SER A 175 -25.53 -3.70 -0.38
CA SER A 175 -25.59 -3.49 -1.82
C SER A 175 -24.71 -4.46 -2.62
N GLY A 176 -23.60 -4.90 -2.03
CA GLY A 176 -22.59 -5.72 -2.69
C GLY A 176 -21.71 -4.98 -3.71
N ASP A 177 -21.94 -3.67 -3.92
CA ASP A 177 -21.25 -2.85 -4.93
C ASP A 177 -19.99 -2.18 -4.40
N PHE A 178 -19.66 -2.38 -3.11
CA PHE A 178 -18.55 -1.71 -2.46
C PHE A 178 -17.48 -2.67 -1.97
N LEU A 179 -16.24 -2.23 -2.09
CA LEU A 179 -15.06 -2.88 -1.54
C LEU A 179 -14.42 -1.97 -0.49
N TRP A 180 -13.75 -2.52 0.51
CA TRP A 180 -12.86 -1.71 1.36
C TRP A 180 -11.64 -1.26 0.58
N ASN A 181 -11.24 -0.01 0.75
CA ASN A 181 -10.01 0.51 0.21
C ASN A 181 -8.81 -0.05 0.99
N SER A 182 -7.98 -0.86 0.36
CA SER A 182 -6.77 -1.38 0.98
C SER A 182 -5.68 -0.32 1.18
N GLY A 183 -5.78 0.85 0.52
CA GLY A 183 -4.71 1.84 0.51
C GLY A 183 -3.48 1.42 -0.32
N ILE A 184 -3.62 0.38 -1.16
CA ILE A 184 -2.58 -0.05 -2.10
C ILE A 184 -2.92 0.53 -3.47
N PHE A 185 -1.99 1.30 -4.04
CA PHE A 185 -2.16 2.00 -5.31
C PHE A 185 -1.03 1.63 -6.26
N ILE A 186 -1.37 1.48 -7.55
CA ILE A 186 -0.44 1.02 -8.58
C ILE A 186 -0.66 1.86 -9.84
N TRP A 187 0.42 2.38 -10.44
CA TRP A 187 0.37 3.16 -11.69
C TRP A 187 1.74 3.21 -12.38
N ASN A 188 1.75 3.65 -13.62
CA ASN A 188 2.97 3.98 -14.36
C ASN A 188 3.31 5.46 -14.22
N LEU A 189 4.60 5.81 -14.04
CA LEU A 189 5.09 7.17 -13.85
C LEU A 189 5.56 7.79 -15.15
#